data_30ae73527b32920eb3bfbdcddffcbcb9
#
_entry.id   30ae73527b32920eb3bfbdcddffcbcb9
#
_cell.length_a   1.000
_cell.length_b   1.000
_cell.length_c   1.000
_cell.angle_alpha   90.00
_cell.angle_beta   90.00
_cell.angle_gamma   90.00
#
_symmetry.space_group_name_H-M   'P 1'
#
loop_
_entity.id
_entity.type
_entity.pdbx_description
1 polymer ?
#
loop_
_entity_poly.entity_id
_entity_poly.type
_entity_poly.pdbx_seq_one_letter_code
_entity_poly.pdbx_strand_id
1 'polypeptide(L)'
;MKLKFIVVAAMLPLLTACGVQEPQMTPLEIQSMQTRSFDSRYDTVFASTMSVFQDLGYSVTSADKSTGLISAESATGSDLGYAIFTGSTLTRQTRATAFVERIKRKTNVRLNFVEKMETSSGWGQTDRADKPILDMEIYQNAFERIENAIFVRQ
;
A
#
# COMPACT_ATOMS: atom_id res chain seq x y z
N MET A 1 55.78 7.74 52.58
CA MET A 1 54.44 7.27 52.18
C MET A 1 54.19 7.64 50.74
N LYS A 2 54.24 6.68 49.80
CA LYS A 2 54.06 6.91 48.38
C LYS A 2 52.68 6.40 47.98
N LEU A 3 51.78 7.35 47.71
CA LEU A 3 50.38 7.07 47.27
C LEU A 3 50.42 6.73 45.76
N LYS A 4 50.18 5.46 45.43
CA LYS A 4 50.08 4.99 44.04
C LYS A 4 48.66 5.24 43.55
N PHE A 5 48.49 6.23 42.64
CA PHE A 5 47.30 6.43 41.84
C PHE A 5 47.17 5.29 40.83
N ILE A 6 46.18 4.43 40.97
CA ILE A 6 45.78 3.43 39.99
C ILE A 6 44.79 4.14 39.06
N VAL A 7 45.21 4.47 37.86
CA VAL A 7 44.34 4.95 36.77
C VAL A 7 43.70 3.71 36.14
N VAL A 8 42.47 3.43 36.44
CA VAL A 8 41.68 2.41 35.75
C VAL A 8 41.09 3.05 34.51
N ALA A 9 41.75 2.79 33.38
CA ALA A 9 41.22 3.16 32.08
C ALA A 9 40.02 2.27 31.71
N ALA A 10 38.82 2.80 31.92
CA ALA A 10 37.56 2.15 31.49
C ALA A 10 37.48 2.21 29.95
N MET A 11 37.82 1.12 29.31
CA MET A 11 37.69 0.89 27.87
C MET A 11 36.22 0.58 27.61
N LEU A 12 35.42 1.62 27.20
CA LEU A 12 34.06 1.43 26.73
C LEU A 12 34.12 0.77 25.31
N PRO A 13 33.50 -0.42 25.13
CA PRO A 13 33.31 -0.94 23.77
C PRO A 13 32.25 -0.10 23.05
N LEU A 14 32.65 0.59 21.99
CA LEU A 14 31.75 1.17 21.02
C LEU A 14 31.00 0.02 20.31
N LEU A 15 29.80 -0.28 20.79
CA LEU A 15 28.84 -1.11 20.08
C LEU A 15 28.36 -0.31 18.89
N THR A 16 28.99 -0.49 17.73
CA THR A 16 28.45 -0.07 16.44
C THR A 16 27.22 -0.91 16.19
N ALA A 17 26.03 -0.36 16.53
CA ALA A 17 24.75 -0.90 16.10
C ALA A 17 24.67 -0.72 14.57
N CYS A 18 25.08 -1.75 13.79
CA CYS A 18 24.68 -1.89 12.40
C CYS A 18 23.16 -2.03 12.39
N GLY A 19 22.45 -0.93 12.14
CA GLY A 19 21.03 -0.98 11.82
C GLY A 19 20.89 -1.81 10.55
N VAL A 20 20.28 -2.97 10.66
CA VAL A 20 19.85 -3.77 9.50
C VAL A 20 18.77 -2.95 8.81
N GLN A 21 19.14 -2.27 7.74
CA GLN A 21 18.21 -1.56 6.88
C GLN A 21 17.47 -2.63 6.07
N GLU A 22 16.15 -2.76 6.30
CA GLU A 22 15.34 -3.65 5.47
C GLU A 22 15.55 -3.30 4.00
N PRO A 23 15.77 -4.29 3.11
CA PRO A 23 15.99 -4.04 1.69
C PRO A 23 14.75 -3.34 1.11
N GLN A 24 14.90 -2.06 0.80
CA GLN A 24 13.83 -1.30 0.16
C GLN A 24 13.74 -1.71 -1.31
N MET A 25 12.51 -2.01 -1.77
CA MET A 25 12.26 -2.32 -3.17
C MET A 25 12.67 -1.14 -4.06
N THR A 26 13.34 -1.44 -5.16
CA THR A 26 13.69 -0.43 -6.15
C THR A 26 12.43 0.06 -6.90
N PRO A 27 12.44 1.28 -7.47
CA PRO A 27 11.31 1.78 -8.27
C PRO A 27 10.89 0.84 -9.41
N LEU A 28 11.84 0.13 -10.01
CA LEU A 28 11.57 -0.83 -11.09
C LEU A 28 10.87 -2.09 -10.57
N GLU A 29 11.27 -2.60 -9.41
CA GLU A 29 10.60 -3.72 -8.74
C GLU A 29 9.18 -3.36 -8.35
N ILE A 30 8.96 -2.17 -7.79
CA ILE A 30 7.62 -1.66 -7.46
C ILE A 30 6.77 -1.58 -8.73
N GLN A 31 7.29 -1.00 -9.82
CA GLN A 31 6.55 -0.91 -11.07
C GLN A 31 6.20 -2.29 -11.65
N SER A 32 7.12 -3.24 -11.61
CA SER A 32 6.90 -4.60 -12.11
C SER A 32 5.83 -5.35 -11.30
N MET A 33 5.81 -5.17 -9.98
CA MET A 33 4.79 -5.71 -9.09
C MET A 33 3.42 -5.10 -9.36
N GLN A 34 3.38 -3.79 -9.60
CA GLN A 34 2.15 -3.02 -9.78
C GLN A 34 1.50 -3.18 -11.17
N THR A 35 2.19 -3.77 -12.16
CA THR A 35 1.72 -3.77 -13.55
C THR A 35 1.61 -5.19 -14.11
N ARG A 36 0.47 -5.49 -14.76
CA ARG A 36 0.25 -6.74 -15.50
C ARG A 36 -0.40 -6.46 -16.86
N SER A 37 0.03 -7.21 -17.88
CA SER A 37 -0.51 -7.15 -19.24
C SER A 37 -1.45 -8.32 -19.50
N PHE A 38 -2.62 -8.03 -20.07
CA PHE A 38 -3.63 -9.01 -20.44
C PHE A 38 -3.83 -9.03 -21.94
N ASP A 39 -3.94 -10.23 -22.52
CA ASP A 39 -4.25 -10.43 -23.94
C ASP A 39 -5.78 -10.46 -24.13
N SER A 40 -6.40 -9.32 -23.80
CA SER A 40 -7.84 -9.15 -23.83
C SER A 40 -8.24 -7.72 -24.19
N ARG A 41 -9.50 -7.54 -24.59
CA ARG A 41 -10.03 -6.23 -25.01
C ARG A 41 -10.06 -5.27 -23.83
N TYR A 42 -9.74 -4.00 -24.10
CA TYR A 42 -9.75 -2.91 -23.14
C TYR A 42 -11.04 -2.88 -22.29
N ASP A 43 -12.19 -2.96 -22.97
CA ASP A 43 -13.51 -2.90 -22.29
C ASP A 43 -13.71 -4.03 -21.28
N THR A 44 -13.30 -5.24 -21.66
CA THR A 44 -13.38 -6.42 -20.81
C THR A 44 -12.47 -6.27 -19.59
N VAL A 45 -11.22 -5.85 -19.82
CA VAL A 45 -10.24 -5.67 -18.72
C VAL A 45 -10.68 -4.56 -17.78
N PHE A 46 -11.15 -3.42 -18.30
CA PHE A 46 -11.63 -2.30 -17.49
C PHE A 46 -12.81 -2.72 -16.58
N ALA A 47 -13.83 -3.37 -17.18
CA ALA A 47 -14.99 -3.85 -16.44
C ALA A 47 -14.63 -4.93 -15.42
N SER A 48 -13.67 -5.83 -15.75
CA SER A 48 -13.19 -6.86 -14.83
C SER A 48 -12.42 -6.27 -13.65
N THR A 49 -11.56 -5.28 -13.90
CA THR A 49 -10.82 -4.58 -12.83
C THR A 49 -11.77 -3.88 -11.86
N MET A 50 -12.79 -3.18 -12.40
CA MET A 50 -13.79 -2.52 -11.57
C MET A 50 -14.58 -3.51 -10.72
N SER A 51 -15.02 -4.65 -11.31
CA SER A 51 -15.73 -5.72 -10.57
C SER A 51 -14.88 -6.31 -9.45
N VAL A 52 -13.59 -6.57 -9.73
CA VAL A 52 -12.67 -7.15 -8.74
C VAL A 52 -12.46 -6.21 -7.56
N PHE A 53 -12.40 -4.89 -7.76
CA PHE A 53 -12.36 -3.96 -6.63
C PHE A 53 -13.59 -4.11 -5.72
N GLN A 54 -14.79 -4.29 -6.29
CA GLN A 54 -16.00 -4.55 -5.51
C GLN A 54 -15.93 -5.91 -4.80
N ASP A 55 -15.44 -6.96 -5.46
CA ASP A 55 -15.28 -8.31 -4.88
C ASP A 55 -14.23 -8.33 -3.75
N LEU A 56 -13.28 -7.42 -3.77
CA LEU A 56 -12.28 -7.19 -2.70
C LEU A 56 -12.82 -6.31 -1.55
N GLY A 57 -14.09 -5.89 -1.62
CA GLY A 57 -14.73 -5.09 -0.58
C GLY A 57 -14.49 -3.58 -0.69
N TYR A 58 -14.00 -3.11 -1.84
CA TYR A 58 -13.85 -1.67 -2.09
C TYR A 58 -15.14 -1.09 -2.70
N SER A 59 -15.47 0.12 -2.32
CA SER A 59 -16.50 0.93 -2.98
C SER A 59 -15.87 1.75 -4.10
N VAL A 60 -16.29 1.55 -5.35
CA VAL A 60 -15.79 2.33 -6.48
C VAL A 60 -16.32 3.76 -6.37
N THR A 61 -15.41 4.70 -6.19
CA THR A 61 -15.72 6.14 -6.04
C THR A 61 -15.71 6.87 -7.37
N SER A 62 -14.91 6.41 -8.32
CA SER A 62 -14.83 6.96 -9.69
C SER A 62 -14.35 5.89 -10.65
N ALA A 63 -14.94 5.87 -11.85
CA ALA A 63 -14.48 5.03 -12.95
C ALA A 63 -14.71 5.77 -14.26
N ASP A 64 -13.61 6.15 -14.92
CA ASP A 64 -13.64 6.84 -16.19
C ASP A 64 -12.95 5.99 -17.26
N LYS A 65 -13.76 5.42 -18.13
CA LYS A 65 -13.30 4.55 -19.21
C LYS A 65 -12.51 5.30 -20.30
N SER A 66 -12.73 6.60 -20.45
CA SER A 66 -12.03 7.41 -21.46
C SER A 66 -10.58 7.66 -21.07
N THR A 67 -10.31 7.86 -19.79
CA THR A 67 -8.97 8.02 -19.23
C THR A 67 -8.34 6.70 -18.76
N GLY A 68 -9.14 5.66 -18.58
CA GLY A 68 -8.69 4.38 -18.03
C GLY A 68 -8.53 4.36 -16.51
N LEU A 69 -8.95 5.41 -15.80
CA LEU A 69 -8.79 5.52 -14.36
C LEU A 69 -9.98 4.92 -13.60
N ILE A 70 -9.66 4.12 -12.60
CA ILE A 70 -10.62 3.60 -11.63
C ILE A 70 -10.09 3.95 -10.25
N SER A 71 -10.92 4.52 -9.38
CA SER A 71 -10.62 4.79 -7.97
C SER A 71 -11.64 4.13 -7.09
N ALA A 72 -11.19 3.51 -6.03
CA ALA A 72 -12.03 2.83 -5.07
C ALA A 72 -11.45 2.97 -3.66
N GLU A 73 -12.31 2.90 -2.66
CA GLU A 73 -11.92 3.03 -1.25
C GLU A 73 -12.54 1.91 -0.42
N SER A 74 -11.77 1.37 0.53
CA SER A 74 -12.29 0.40 1.50
C SER A 74 -13.22 1.09 2.51
N ALA A 75 -13.95 0.29 3.28
CA ALA A 75 -14.60 0.81 4.48
C ALA A 75 -13.57 1.43 5.43
N THR A 76 -13.99 2.46 6.14
CA THR A 76 -13.17 3.09 7.16
C THR A 76 -13.19 2.25 8.43
N GLY A 77 -12.02 1.84 8.92
CA GLY A 77 -11.84 1.18 10.21
C GLY A 77 -11.34 2.15 11.27
N SER A 78 -11.89 2.12 12.48
CA SER A 78 -11.37 2.85 13.63
C SER A 78 -10.75 1.90 14.64
N ASP A 79 -9.60 2.28 15.20
CA ASP A 79 -8.92 1.51 16.24
C ASP A 79 -9.36 2.01 17.63
N LEU A 80 -10.31 1.26 18.22
CA LEU A 80 -10.87 1.60 19.53
C LEU A 80 -9.85 1.40 20.65
N GLY A 81 -8.94 0.42 20.52
CA GLY A 81 -7.86 0.19 21.48
C GLY A 81 -6.92 1.37 21.56
N TYR A 82 -6.54 1.93 20.41
CA TYR A 82 -5.71 3.13 20.33
C TYR A 82 -6.40 4.33 21.02
N ALA A 83 -7.70 4.50 20.82
CA ALA A 83 -8.48 5.60 21.40
C ALA A 83 -8.51 5.54 22.94
N ILE A 84 -8.64 4.34 23.53
CA ILE A 84 -8.69 4.15 24.97
C ILE A 84 -7.35 4.52 25.64
N PHE A 85 -6.21 4.19 25.01
CA PHE A 85 -4.90 4.42 25.60
C PHE A 85 -4.32 5.82 25.33
N THR A 86 -4.68 6.46 24.21
CA THR A 86 -4.07 7.74 23.80
C THR A 86 -5.01 8.93 23.87
N GLY A 87 -6.32 8.71 24.02
CA GLY A 87 -7.34 9.76 23.92
C GLY A 87 -7.50 10.31 22.51
N SER A 88 -6.95 9.63 21.50
CA SER A 88 -6.99 10.02 20.09
C SER A 88 -7.62 8.91 19.27
N THR A 89 -8.40 9.25 18.24
CA THR A 89 -8.99 8.26 17.33
C THR A 89 -8.05 8.03 16.15
N LEU A 90 -7.67 6.78 15.92
CA LEU A 90 -6.93 6.37 14.73
C LEU A 90 -7.89 5.73 13.74
N THR A 91 -7.99 6.33 12.57
CA THR A 91 -8.82 5.84 11.47
C THR A 91 -7.94 5.36 10.34
N ARG A 92 -8.27 4.20 9.76
CA ARG A 92 -7.56 3.62 8.62
C ARG A 92 -8.52 3.34 7.49
N GLN A 93 -8.08 3.65 6.28
CA GLN A 93 -8.80 3.37 5.04
C GLN A 93 -7.80 3.05 3.94
N THR A 94 -8.09 2.06 3.09
CA THR A 94 -7.27 1.79 1.92
C THR A 94 -7.91 2.40 0.68
N ARG A 95 -7.11 3.17 -0.08
CA ARG A 95 -7.46 3.59 -1.42
C ARG A 95 -6.79 2.66 -2.42
N ALA A 96 -7.60 2.11 -3.33
CA ALA A 96 -7.16 1.36 -4.49
C ALA A 96 -7.35 2.21 -5.74
N THR A 97 -6.33 2.29 -6.58
CA THR A 97 -6.45 2.91 -7.91
C THR A 97 -5.97 1.95 -8.97
N ALA A 98 -6.61 1.95 -10.12
CA ALA A 98 -6.17 1.24 -11.29
C ALA A 98 -6.09 2.19 -12.47
N PHE A 99 -5.03 2.04 -13.26
CA PHE A 99 -4.90 2.66 -14.56
C PHE A 99 -4.88 1.57 -15.63
N VAL A 100 -5.87 1.60 -16.50
CA VAL A 100 -6.04 0.64 -17.60
C VAL A 100 -5.72 1.33 -18.90
N GLU A 101 -4.76 0.81 -19.64
CA GLU A 101 -4.34 1.39 -20.90
C GLU A 101 -4.17 0.32 -21.98
N ARG A 102 -4.39 0.70 -23.24
CA ARG A 102 -4.14 -0.19 -24.36
C ARG A 102 -2.77 0.10 -24.97
N ILE A 103 -1.89 -0.90 -24.92
CA ILE A 103 -0.57 -0.83 -25.53
C ILE A 103 -0.49 -1.87 -26.64
N LYS A 104 -0.50 -1.41 -27.90
CA LYS A 104 -0.53 -2.26 -29.09
C LYS A 104 -1.73 -3.22 -29.07
N ARG A 105 -1.47 -4.53 -28.90
CA ARG A 105 -2.48 -5.60 -28.90
C ARG A 105 -2.89 -6.06 -27.51
N LYS A 106 -2.22 -5.57 -26.46
CA LYS A 106 -2.46 -5.93 -25.07
C LYS A 106 -3.10 -4.79 -24.29
N THR A 107 -3.78 -5.12 -23.23
CA THR A 107 -4.29 -4.16 -22.27
C THR A 107 -3.50 -4.29 -20.98
N ASN A 108 -2.85 -3.21 -20.58
CA ASN A 108 -2.10 -3.14 -19.33
C ASN A 108 -2.98 -2.61 -18.22
N VAL A 109 -2.82 -3.19 -17.04
CA VAL A 109 -3.41 -2.69 -15.80
C VAL A 109 -2.29 -2.39 -14.83
N ARG A 110 -2.26 -1.18 -14.32
CA ARG A 110 -1.40 -0.78 -13.20
C ARG A 110 -2.27 -0.53 -11.98
N LEU A 111 -2.00 -1.27 -10.90
CA LEU A 111 -2.67 -1.13 -9.62
C LEU A 111 -1.80 -0.34 -8.65
N ASN A 112 -2.44 0.43 -7.77
CA ASN A 112 -1.78 1.07 -6.65
C ASN A 112 -2.70 1.03 -5.43
N PHE A 113 -2.18 0.56 -4.29
CA PHE A 113 -2.87 0.52 -3.01
C PHE A 113 -2.14 1.42 -2.02
N VAL A 114 -2.91 2.30 -1.36
CA VAL A 114 -2.39 3.26 -0.38
C VAL A 114 -3.23 3.16 0.88
N GLU A 115 -2.59 2.89 2.00
CA GLU A 115 -3.22 3.01 3.32
C GLU A 115 -3.23 4.48 3.74
N LYS A 116 -4.40 4.99 4.02
CA LYS A 116 -4.62 6.31 4.60
C LYS A 116 -4.84 6.15 6.09
N MET A 117 -4.05 6.83 6.87
CA MET A 117 -4.18 6.90 8.33
C MET A 117 -4.52 8.33 8.73
N GLU A 118 -5.55 8.49 9.53
CA GLU A 118 -5.93 9.76 10.11
C GLU A 118 -6.00 9.60 11.63
N THR A 119 -5.21 10.40 12.34
CA THR A 119 -5.21 10.45 13.80
C THR A 119 -5.84 11.77 14.23
N SER A 120 -6.96 11.71 14.94
CA SER A 120 -7.63 12.88 15.48
C SER A 120 -7.51 12.90 16.99
N SER A 121 -6.92 13.99 17.54
CA SER A 121 -6.85 14.19 18.99
C SER A 121 -8.12 14.89 19.49
N GLY A 122 -8.47 14.67 20.77
CA GLY A 122 -9.59 15.34 21.43
C GLY A 122 -9.49 16.87 21.47
N TRP A 123 -8.32 17.44 21.11
CA TRP A 123 -8.05 18.87 21.06
C TRP A 123 -8.18 19.48 19.66
N GLY A 124 -8.73 18.71 18.69
CA GLY A 124 -8.98 19.18 17.32
C GLY A 124 -7.77 19.15 16.39
N GLN A 125 -6.65 18.56 16.80
CA GLN A 125 -5.53 18.32 15.90
C GLN A 125 -5.80 17.04 15.10
N THR A 126 -5.64 17.15 13.78
CA THR A 126 -5.75 16.00 12.85
C THR A 126 -4.44 15.85 12.11
N ASP A 127 -3.85 14.67 12.22
CA ASP A 127 -2.64 14.27 11.50
C ASP A 127 -2.99 13.21 10.46
N ARG A 128 -2.44 13.34 9.25
CA ARG A 128 -2.71 12.45 8.13
C ARG A 128 -1.42 11.89 7.57
N ALA A 129 -1.40 10.58 7.36
CA ALA A 129 -0.30 9.89 6.72
C ALA A 129 -0.81 8.92 5.66
N ASP A 130 -0.23 9.00 4.47
CA ASP A 130 -0.50 8.09 3.36
C ASP A 130 0.70 7.16 3.19
N LYS A 131 0.49 5.84 3.30
CA LYS A 131 1.54 4.84 3.17
C LYS A 131 1.24 3.91 2.00
N PRO A 132 2.13 3.81 0.99
CA PRO A 132 1.99 2.82 -0.07
C PRO A 132 2.01 1.40 0.51
N ILE A 133 1.10 0.55 0.05
CA ILE A 133 1.12 -0.88 0.36
C ILE A 133 1.98 -1.55 -0.71
N LEU A 134 3.16 -2.03 -0.33
CA LEU A 134 4.12 -2.68 -1.23
C LEU A 134 4.24 -4.18 -0.91
N ASP A 135 3.11 -4.82 -0.69
CA ASP A 135 3.02 -6.26 -0.44
C ASP A 135 2.72 -6.99 -1.76
N MET A 136 3.67 -7.81 -2.19
CA MET A 136 3.59 -8.55 -3.47
C MET A 136 2.40 -9.50 -3.51
N GLU A 137 2.02 -10.12 -2.40
CA GLU A 137 0.91 -11.07 -2.33
C GLU A 137 -0.43 -10.38 -2.60
N ILE A 138 -0.61 -9.16 -2.09
CA ILE A 138 -1.82 -8.34 -2.34
C ILE A 138 -1.98 -8.05 -3.83
N TYR A 139 -0.90 -7.66 -4.50
CA TYR A 139 -0.93 -7.39 -5.95
C TYR A 139 -1.15 -8.65 -6.77
N GLN A 140 -0.49 -9.76 -6.43
CA GLN A 140 -0.68 -11.04 -7.10
C GLN A 140 -2.12 -11.52 -7.00
N ASN A 141 -2.70 -11.51 -5.80
CA ASN A 141 -4.10 -11.88 -5.58
C ASN A 141 -5.07 -11.00 -6.38
N ALA A 142 -4.87 -9.69 -6.40
CA ALA A 142 -5.70 -8.77 -7.17
C ALA A 142 -5.62 -9.07 -8.68
N PHE A 143 -4.42 -9.30 -9.22
CA PHE A 143 -4.24 -9.62 -10.63
C PHE A 143 -4.80 -10.98 -11.03
N GLU A 144 -4.68 -11.99 -10.17
CA GLU A 144 -5.27 -13.32 -10.41
C GLU A 144 -6.80 -13.24 -10.48
N ARG A 145 -7.40 -12.45 -9.58
CA ARG A 145 -8.86 -12.21 -9.63
C ARG A 145 -9.28 -11.47 -10.90
N ILE A 146 -8.50 -10.48 -11.35
CA ILE A 146 -8.76 -9.77 -12.60
C ILE A 146 -8.69 -10.73 -13.79
N GLU A 147 -7.67 -11.59 -13.83
CA GLU A 147 -7.51 -12.62 -14.88
C GLU A 147 -8.70 -13.57 -14.92
N ASN A 148 -9.13 -14.08 -13.76
CA ASN A 148 -10.32 -14.92 -13.64
C ASN A 148 -11.59 -14.18 -14.09
N ALA A 149 -11.75 -12.93 -13.70
CA ALA A 149 -12.90 -12.11 -14.10
C ALA A 149 -12.92 -11.82 -15.62
N ILE A 150 -11.74 -11.66 -16.24
CA ILE A 150 -11.60 -11.55 -17.69
C ILE A 150 -12.00 -12.86 -18.37
N PHE A 151 -11.52 -13.99 -17.87
CA PHE A 151 -11.82 -15.30 -18.43
C PHE A 151 -13.33 -15.59 -18.45
N VAL A 152 -14.03 -15.25 -17.39
CA VAL A 152 -15.51 -15.44 -17.29
C VAL A 152 -16.29 -14.55 -18.27
N ARG A 153 -15.69 -13.41 -18.72
CA ARG A 153 -16.35 -12.45 -19.61
C ARG A 153 -15.99 -12.63 -21.09
N GLN A 154 -15.12 -13.54 -21.43
CA GLN A 154 -14.77 -13.91 -22.81
C GLN A 154 -15.77 -14.92 -23.39
#